data_71e2c47b6806ba584a2a29563c4157f7
#
_entry.id   71e2c47b6806ba584a2a29563c4157f7
#
_cell.length_a   1.000
_cell.length_b   1.000
_cell.length_c   1.000
_cell.angle_alpha   90.00
_cell.angle_beta   90.00
_cell.angle_gamma   90.00
#
_symmetry.space_group_name_H-M   'P 1'
#
loop_
_entity.id
_entity.type
_entity.pdbx_description
1 polymer ?
#
loop_
_entity_poly.entity_id
_entity_poly.type
_entity_poly.pdbx_seq_one_letter_code
_entity_poly.pdbx_strand_id
1 'polypeptide(L)'
;FGMGVDKANVRTVVHAATPPSLEAYYQEAGRAGRDGRPGRAVLLAEPRDKALHVHFIRQEQLDDRQARDVAGRLSWAADGDGGFNEDAGELARASGCDLEKLRAILGHLTRAGVVEPAPAPGNRVAGRLVGAYDGAAAARCRTSMEEGIGIRWRQYREIWAYAEGESCRRTAILRHFGDHSTPVTDNCCDICVPEMRPIAPPLAPEVLESLDDAIFSVIRTAQPSVGRTSCVEILHGGRSKKIQQNSYDGLGAYAMASHMRRADILARVDELIETGRLSSTGGKFPKLKVVPQSPALAA
;
A
#
# COMPACT_ATOMS: atom_id res chain seq x y z
N PHE A 1 13.15 11.21 -0.11
CA PHE A 1 13.43 12.63 -0.30
C PHE A 1 12.16 13.41 0.03
N GLY A 2 12.19 14.18 1.13
CA GLY A 2 11.06 14.96 1.60
C GLY A 2 10.70 16.16 0.70
N MET A 3 9.68 16.89 1.09
CA MET A 3 9.26 18.15 0.47
C MET A 3 10.43 19.14 0.39
N GLY A 4 10.53 19.90 -0.68
CA GLY A 4 11.50 21.01 -0.83
C GLY A 4 12.81 20.67 -1.55
N VAL A 5 12.99 19.48 -2.14
CA VAL A 5 14.14 19.23 -3.01
C VAL A 5 13.89 19.85 -4.38
N ASP A 6 14.49 21.00 -4.59
CA ASP A 6 14.51 21.71 -5.90
C ASP A 6 15.88 21.56 -6.55
N LYS A 7 16.16 20.35 -7.07
CA LYS A 7 17.40 20.02 -7.75
C LYS A 7 17.11 19.82 -9.24
N ALA A 8 17.57 20.71 -10.10
CA ALA A 8 17.24 20.71 -11.51
C ALA A 8 17.78 19.47 -12.25
N ASN A 9 18.90 18.91 -11.82
CA ASN A 9 19.62 17.82 -12.49
C ASN A 9 19.27 16.40 -12.01
N VAL A 10 18.10 16.19 -11.38
CA VAL A 10 17.62 14.83 -11.06
C VAL A 10 17.32 14.10 -12.36
N ARG A 11 17.93 12.93 -12.56
CA ARG A 11 17.74 12.10 -13.77
C ARG A 11 16.78 10.95 -13.56
N THR A 12 16.72 10.44 -12.34
CA THR A 12 15.84 9.31 -12.06
C THR A 12 15.14 9.52 -10.71
N VAL A 13 13.82 9.33 -10.72
CA VAL A 13 12.99 9.22 -9.52
C VAL A 13 12.52 7.79 -9.41
N VAL A 14 12.77 7.16 -8.27
CA VAL A 14 12.34 5.79 -7.98
C VAL A 14 11.34 5.81 -6.85
N HIS A 15 10.14 5.34 -7.12
CA HIS A 15 9.12 5.09 -6.11
C HIS A 15 9.29 3.66 -5.60
N ALA A 16 9.83 3.51 -4.39
CA ALA A 16 10.06 2.22 -3.73
C ALA A 16 8.77 1.61 -3.15
N ALA A 17 7.70 2.37 -3.11
CA ALA A 17 6.34 1.95 -2.78
C ALA A 17 5.35 2.73 -3.66
N THR A 18 4.18 2.16 -3.87
CA THR A 18 3.14 2.82 -4.67
C THR A 18 2.60 4.06 -3.95
N PRO A 19 2.66 5.25 -4.55
CA PRO A 19 2.07 6.46 -3.98
C PRO A 19 0.55 6.33 -3.79
N PRO A 20 -0.08 7.13 -2.89
CA PRO A 20 -1.50 6.99 -2.58
C PRO A 20 -2.44 7.44 -3.72
N SER A 21 -1.94 8.18 -4.69
CA SER A 21 -2.72 8.66 -5.84
C SER A 21 -1.85 8.96 -7.06
N LEU A 22 -2.47 9.11 -8.23
CA LEU A 22 -1.79 9.52 -9.47
C LEU A 22 -1.23 10.94 -9.37
N GLU A 23 -1.90 11.84 -8.65
CA GLU A 23 -1.43 13.20 -8.42
C GLU A 23 -0.13 13.19 -7.59
N ALA A 24 -0.08 12.39 -6.53
CA ALA A 24 1.13 12.22 -5.72
C ALA A 24 2.28 11.64 -6.56
N TYR A 25 1.99 10.58 -7.32
CA TYR A 25 2.96 10.01 -8.27
C TYR A 25 3.49 11.05 -9.24
N TYR A 26 2.61 11.82 -9.87
CA TYR A 26 2.98 12.84 -10.87
C TYR A 26 3.83 13.95 -10.26
N GLN A 27 3.47 14.45 -9.09
CA GLN A 27 4.26 15.47 -8.37
C GLN A 27 5.67 15.00 -8.02
N GLU A 28 5.81 13.74 -7.62
CA GLU A 28 7.10 13.15 -7.28
C GLU A 28 7.91 12.85 -8.55
N ALA A 29 7.31 12.24 -9.56
CA ALA A 29 7.93 11.94 -10.86
C ALA A 29 8.39 13.21 -11.58
N GLY A 30 7.64 14.31 -11.48
CA GLY A 30 7.94 15.61 -12.07
C GLY A 30 9.19 16.31 -11.49
N ARG A 31 9.87 15.69 -10.52
CA ARG A 31 11.19 16.15 -10.06
C ARG A 31 12.31 15.75 -11.00
N ALA A 32 12.11 14.76 -11.87
CA ALA A 32 13.10 14.34 -12.86
C ALA A 32 13.10 15.27 -14.07
N GLY A 33 14.29 15.69 -14.54
CA GLY A 33 14.46 16.42 -15.78
C GLY A 33 14.00 17.89 -15.77
N ARG A 34 13.98 18.55 -14.61
CA ARG A 34 13.59 19.98 -14.50
C ARG A 34 14.47 20.94 -15.30
N ASP A 35 15.68 20.53 -15.66
CA ASP A 35 16.58 21.29 -16.52
C ASP A 35 16.31 21.09 -18.02
N GLY A 36 15.20 20.46 -18.38
CA GLY A 36 14.81 20.17 -19.77
C GLY A 36 15.49 18.96 -20.40
N ARG A 37 16.41 18.29 -19.67
CA ARG A 37 17.03 17.05 -20.14
C ARG A 37 16.16 15.84 -19.80
N PRO A 38 16.25 14.73 -20.56
CA PRO A 38 15.47 13.54 -20.29
C PRO A 38 15.63 13.04 -18.85
N GLY A 39 14.51 12.76 -18.19
CA GLY A 39 14.43 12.14 -16.87
C GLY A 39 13.63 10.85 -16.94
N ARG A 40 13.83 9.96 -15.96
CA ARG A 40 13.12 8.69 -15.82
C ARG A 40 12.39 8.63 -14.49
N ALA A 41 11.14 8.19 -14.51
CA ALA A 41 10.39 7.80 -13.31
C ALA A 41 10.20 6.27 -13.32
N VAL A 42 10.51 5.64 -12.21
CA VAL A 42 10.37 4.18 -12.02
C VAL A 42 9.44 3.95 -10.83
N LEU A 43 8.40 3.15 -11.02
CA LEU A 43 7.48 2.72 -9.97
C LEU A 43 7.67 1.22 -9.71
N LEU A 44 8.07 0.87 -8.49
CA LEU A 44 8.17 -0.50 -8.00
C LEU A 44 6.89 -0.85 -7.25
N ALA A 45 5.82 -1.18 -8.00
CA ALA A 45 4.53 -1.52 -7.42
C ALA A 45 4.52 -2.98 -6.94
N GLU A 46 4.24 -3.19 -5.66
CA GLU A 46 4.14 -4.53 -5.06
C GLU A 46 2.72 -4.81 -4.54
N PRO A 47 2.23 -6.06 -4.64
CA PRO A 47 0.90 -6.43 -4.12
C PRO A 47 0.68 -6.08 -2.64
N ARG A 48 1.75 -6.08 -1.82
CA ARG A 48 1.68 -5.69 -0.40
C ARG A 48 1.27 -4.24 -0.20
N ASP A 49 1.60 -3.34 -1.14
CA ASP A 49 1.25 -1.92 -1.06
C ASP A 49 -0.27 -1.72 -1.13
N LYS A 50 -1.00 -2.62 -1.80
CA LYS A 50 -2.47 -2.62 -1.79
C LYS A 50 -3.05 -2.75 -0.38
N ALA A 51 -2.51 -3.70 0.38
CA ALA A 51 -2.96 -3.91 1.76
C ALA A 51 -2.64 -2.70 2.65
N LEU A 52 -1.49 -2.06 2.43
CA LEU A 52 -1.09 -0.85 3.15
C LEU A 52 -2.02 0.33 2.81
N HIS A 53 -2.33 0.56 1.53
CA HIS A 53 -3.28 1.59 1.12
C HIS A 53 -4.66 1.37 1.72
N VAL A 54 -5.19 0.14 1.65
CA VAL A 54 -6.49 -0.22 2.25
C VAL A 54 -6.48 0.02 3.76
N HIS A 55 -5.37 -0.30 4.44
CA HIS A 55 -5.22 -0.06 5.86
C HIS A 55 -5.32 1.43 6.19
N PHE A 56 -4.60 2.30 5.49
CA PHE A 56 -4.66 3.76 5.71
C PHE A 56 -6.03 4.33 5.39
N ILE A 57 -6.66 3.94 4.28
CA ILE A 57 -8.02 4.39 3.94
C ILE A 57 -9.01 4.02 5.05
N ARG A 58 -8.91 2.82 5.62
CA ARG A 58 -9.77 2.40 6.74
C ARG A 58 -9.47 3.16 8.03
N GLN A 59 -8.21 3.51 8.28
CA GLN A 59 -7.84 4.33 9.44
C GLN A 59 -8.38 5.76 9.34
N GLU A 60 -8.44 6.34 8.14
CA GLU A 60 -9.01 7.67 7.89
C GLU A 60 -10.55 7.69 8.02
N GLN A 61 -11.20 6.54 8.03
CA GLN A 61 -12.65 6.44 8.16
C GLN A 61 -13.11 7.01 9.51
N LEU A 62 -14.05 7.94 9.45
CA LEU A 62 -14.62 8.61 10.59
C LEU A 62 -15.92 7.94 11.02
N ASP A 63 -16.23 8.03 12.32
CA ASP A 63 -17.47 7.52 12.90
C ASP A 63 -18.44 8.68 13.19
N ASP A 64 -19.70 8.52 12.82
CA ASP A 64 -20.80 9.45 13.14
C ASP A 64 -20.88 9.79 14.63
N ARG A 65 -20.54 8.83 15.48
CA ARG A 65 -20.51 9.02 16.94
C ARG A 65 -19.42 10.01 17.32
N GLN A 66 -18.23 9.89 16.76
CA GLN A 66 -17.12 10.81 17.01
C GLN A 66 -17.48 12.24 16.57
N ALA A 67 -18.10 12.40 15.41
CA ALA A 67 -18.54 13.70 14.92
C ALA A 67 -19.59 14.34 15.86
N ARG A 68 -20.53 13.54 16.35
CA ARG A 68 -21.54 13.98 17.33
C ARG A 68 -20.92 14.37 18.66
N ASP A 69 -19.96 13.57 19.16
CA ASP A 69 -19.30 13.82 20.44
C ASP A 69 -18.45 15.10 20.38
N VAL A 70 -17.74 15.34 19.27
CA VAL A 70 -17.01 16.60 19.02
C VAL A 70 -17.98 17.78 18.99
N ALA A 71 -19.04 17.71 18.19
CA ALA A 71 -20.03 18.81 18.10
C ALA A 71 -20.68 19.10 19.43
N GLY A 72 -21.06 18.07 20.20
CA GLY A 72 -21.67 18.23 21.53
C GLY A 72 -20.73 18.89 22.55
N ARG A 73 -19.44 18.51 22.53
CA ARG A 73 -18.44 19.12 23.41
C ARG A 73 -18.17 20.59 23.06
N LEU A 74 -18.08 20.91 21.79
CA LEU A 74 -17.95 22.31 21.35
C LEU A 74 -19.15 23.13 21.72
N SER A 75 -20.36 22.57 21.62
CA SER A 75 -21.59 23.23 22.04
C SER A 75 -21.64 23.48 23.54
N TRP A 76 -21.11 22.56 24.34
CA TRP A 76 -21.02 22.73 25.78
C TRP A 76 -19.96 23.75 26.20
N ALA A 77 -18.82 23.79 25.49
CA ALA A 77 -17.71 24.71 25.78
C ALA A 77 -17.90 26.13 25.23
N ALA A 78 -18.89 26.32 24.35
CA ALA A 78 -19.14 27.61 23.71
C ALA A 78 -19.64 28.65 24.71
N ASP A 79 -19.14 29.86 24.55
CA ASP A 79 -19.63 31.05 25.30
C ASP A 79 -21.01 31.54 24.80
N GLY A 80 -21.53 32.63 25.42
CA GLY A 80 -22.82 33.19 25.07
C GLY A 80 -22.96 33.65 23.62
N ASP A 81 -21.85 33.94 22.94
CA ASP A 81 -21.79 34.35 21.53
C ASP A 81 -21.46 33.16 20.60
N GLY A 82 -21.38 31.93 21.14
CA GLY A 82 -21.07 30.73 20.41
C GLY A 82 -19.57 30.51 20.15
N GLY A 83 -18.69 31.33 20.69
CA GLY A 83 -17.24 31.22 20.58
C GLY A 83 -16.69 30.05 21.39
N PHE A 84 -15.70 29.36 20.89
CA PHE A 84 -15.00 28.30 21.60
C PHE A 84 -13.48 28.38 21.36
N ASN A 85 -12.70 27.91 22.36
CA ASN A 85 -11.24 27.80 22.25
C ASN A 85 -10.75 26.70 23.17
N GLU A 86 -10.63 25.48 22.63
CA GLU A 86 -10.37 24.24 23.35
C GLU A 86 -8.98 23.69 23.11
N ASP A 87 -8.44 22.90 24.04
CA ASP A 87 -7.23 22.10 23.82
C ASP A 87 -7.57 20.96 22.86
N ALA A 88 -6.81 20.90 21.73
CA ALA A 88 -7.05 19.92 20.67
C ALA A 88 -6.84 18.49 21.15
N GLY A 89 -5.84 18.25 22.00
CA GLY A 89 -5.53 16.92 22.53
C GLY A 89 -6.56 16.42 23.52
N GLU A 90 -7.09 17.30 24.37
CA GLU A 90 -8.17 16.97 25.30
C GLU A 90 -9.48 16.70 24.58
N LEU A 91 -9.83 17.56 23.63
CA LEU A 91 -11.04 17.38 22.82
C LEU A 91 -11.00 16.06 22.02
N ALA A 92 -9.86 15.75 21.40
CA ALA A 92 -9.68 14.49 20.65
C ALA A 92 -9.85 13.27 21.56
N ARG A 93 -9.13 13.21 22.67
CA ARG A 93 -9.22 12.11 23.65
C ARG A 93 -10.62 11.93 24.19
N ALA A 94 -11.27 13.03 24.55
CA ALA A 94 -12.61 13.02 25.09
C ALA A 94 -13.67 12.59 24.08
N SER A 95 -13.41 12.76 22.76
CA SER A 95 -14.27 12.33 21.65
C SER A 95 -13.87 10.97 21.07
N GLY A 96 -12.91 10.27 21.70
CA GLY A 96 -12.48 8.94 21.26
C GLY A 96 -11.79 8.92 19.89
N CYS A 97 -11.07 9.99 19.54
CA CYS A 97 -10.32 10.07 18.29
C CYS A 97 -8.89 10.63 18.52
N ASP A 98 -8.03 10.54 17.51
CA ASP A 98 -6.75 11.22 17.49
C ASP A 98 -6.86 12.65 16.93
N LEU A 99 -5.76 13.40 16.96
CA LEU A 99 -5.72 14.79 16.49
C LEU A 99 -6.00 14.93 14.98
N GLU A 100 -5.62 13.94 14.19
CA GLU A 100 -5.83 13.96 12.74
C GLU A 100 -7.31 13.77 12.41
N LYS A 101 -7.96 12.79 13.04
CA LYS A 101 -9.41 12.59 12.94
C LYS A 101 -10.19 13.78 13.48
N LEU A 102 -9.75 14.38 14.60
CA LEU A 102 -10.39 15.60 15.11
C LEU A 102 -10.39 16.71 14.07
N ARG A 103 -9.25 16.98 13.43
CA ARG A 103 -9.14 18.01 12.38
C ARG A 103 -10.04 17.69 11.18
N ALA A 104 -10.10 16.43 10.77
CA ALA A 104 -10.99 15.99 9.70
C ALA A 104 -12.47 16.17 10.08
N ILE A 105 -12.87 15.80 11.30
CA ILE A 105 -14.23 15.99 11.82
C ILE A 105 -14.61 17.48 11.82
N LEU A 106 -13.72 18.35 12.31
CA LEU A 106 -13.97 19.81 12.29
C LEU A 106 -14.19 20.32 10.87
N GLY A 107 -13.42 19.85 9.89
CA GLY A 107 -13.64 20.17 8.49
C GLY A 107 -15.01 19.70 7.97
N HIS A 108 -15.50 18.53 8.41
CA HIS A 108 -16.84 18.05 8.05
C HIS A 108 -17.94 18.83 8.76
N LEU A 109 -17.76 19.20 10.04
CA LEU A 109 -18.69 20.06 10.77
C LEU A 109 -18.78 21.47 10.14
N THR A 110 -17.66 22.01 9.65
CA THR A 110 -17.63 23.26 8.89
C THR A 110 -18.47 23.16 7.62
N ARG A 111 -18.26 22.11 6.81
CA ARG A 111 -19.07 21.88 5.60
C ARG A 111 -20.53 21.62 5.90
N ALA A 112 -20.84 21.05 7.06
CA ALA A 112 -22.20 20.85 7.53
C ALA A 112 -22.88 22.13 8.05
N GLY A 113 -22.15 23.28 8.17
CA GLY A 113 -22.66 24.53 8.65
C GLY A 113 -22.88 24.57 10.18
N VAL A 114 -22.08 23.82 10.92
CA VAL A 114 -22.12 23.76 12.38
C VAL A 114 -21.05 24.64 13.02
N VAL A 115 -19.85 24.65 12.45
CA VAL A 115 -18.65 25.30 12.97
C VAL A 115 -18.06 26.25 11.92
N GLU A 116 -17.69 27.43 12.35
CA GLU A 116 -16.79 28.32 11.61
C GLU A 116 -15.44 28.39 12.35
N PRO A 117 -14.37 27.83 11.77
CA PRO A 117 -13.07 27.77 12.43
C PRO A 117 -12.38 29.14 12.44
N ALA A 118 -11.64 29.44 13.50
CA ALA A 118 -10.76 30.59 13.62
C ALA A 118 -9.30 30.18 13.73
N PRO A 119 -8.35 31.05 13.32
CA PRO A 119 -6.92 30.78 13.51
C PRO A 119 -6.60 30.54 15.00
N ALA A 120 -5.84 29.47 15.27
CA ALA A 120 -5.42 29.11 16.62
C ALA A 120 -4.02 28.47 16.60
N PRO A 121 -3.28 28.49 17.72
CA PRO A 121 -2.04 27.71 17.87
C PRO A 121 -2.28 26.22 17.59
N GLY A 122 -1.24 25.49 17.17
CA GLY A 122 -1.38 24.11 16.70
C GLY A 122 -1.91 23.09 17.71
N ASN A 123 -1.86 23.41 19.00
CA ASN A 123 -2.45 22.61 20.08
C ASN A 123 -3.87 23.06 20.49
N ARG A 124 -4.45 24.08 19.84
CA ARG A 124 -5.78 24.60 20.14
C ARG A 124 -6.72 24.47 18.94
N VAL A 125 -7.99 24.37 19.23
CA VAL A 125 -9.10 24.44 18.27
C VAL A 125 -9.97 25.63 18.70
N ALA A 126 -10.06 26.63 17.84
CA ALA A 126 -10.88 27.80 18.08
C ALA A 126 -11.83 28.06 16.93
N GLY A 127 -12.93 28.71 17.21
CA GLY A 127 -13.94 29.06 16.23
C GLY A 127 -15.24 29.52 16.88
N ARG A 128 -16.31 29.50 16.09
CA ARG A 128 -17.66 29.82 16.51
C ARG A 128 -18.63 28.73 16.05
N LEU A 129 -19.63 28.45 16.87
CA LEU A 129 -20.80 27.69 16.47
C LEU A 129 -21.73 28.59 15.64
N VAL A 130 -22.02 28.18 14.42
CA VAL A 130 -22.88 28.91 13.48
C VAL A 130 -24.21 28.20 13.23
N GLY A 131 -24.34 26.96 13.72
CA GLY A 131 -25.55 26.16 13.64
C GLY A 131 -25.57 25.04 14.67
N ALA A 132 -26.77 24.51 14.95
CA ALA A 132 -26.91 23.33 15.80
C ALA A 132 -26.54 22.07 15.05
N TYR A 133 -25.95 21.09 15.76
CA TYR A 133 -25.75 19.73 15.24
C TYR A 133 -27.05 18.93 15.37
N ASP A 134 -28.04 19.28 14.56
CA ASP A 134 -29.34 18.59 14.45
C ASP A 134 -29.29 17.42 13.44
N GLY A 135 -30.45 16.80 13.21
CA GLY A 135 -30.57 15.69 12.26
C GLY A 135 -30.17 16.05 10.83
N ALA A 136 -30.43 17.29 10.38
CA ALA A 136 -30.07 17.78 9.06
C ALA A 136 -28.55 18.03 8.94
N ALA A 137 -27.95 18.65 9.95
CA ALA A 137 -26.50 18.84 10.02
C ALA A 137 -25.76 17.52 10.12
N ALA A 138 -26.25 16.55 10.90
CA ALA A 138 -25.70 15.21 10.99
C ALA A 138 -25.75 14.50 9.63
N ALA A 139 -26.83 14.61 8.88
CA ALA A 139 -26.95 14.05 7.53
C ALA A 139 -25.91 14.69 6.57
N ARG A 140 -25.79 16.02 6.56
CA ARG A 140 -24.78 16.72 5.74
C ARG A 140 -23.34 16.31 6.12
N CYS A 141 -23.08 16.18 7.43
CA CYS A 141 -21.78 15.73 7.93
C CYS A 141 -21.45 14.31 7.44
N ARG A 142 -22.38 13.35 7.53
CA ARG A 142 -22.22 11.99 6.99
C ARG A 142 -21.95 12.01 5.50
N THR A 143 -22.76 12.68 4.71
CA THR A 143 -22.54 12.79 3.27
C THR A 143 -21.14 13.30 2.96
N SER A 144 -20.68 14.34 3.66
CA SER A 144 -19.32 14.89 3.49
C SER A 144 -18.23 13.90 3.89
N MET A 145 -18.43 13.08 4.92
CA MET A 145 -17.49 12.02 5.32
C MET A 145 -17.45 10.89 4.28
N GLU A 146 -18.61 10.45 3.78
CA GLU A 146 -18.73 9.44 2.73
C GLU A 146 -18.09 9.88 1.41
N GLU A 147 -18.27 11.13 1.01
CA GLU A 147 -17.61 11.73 -0.15
C GLU A 147 -16.10 11.75 0.03
N GLY A 148 -15.60 12.14 1.20
CA GLY A 148 -14.17 12.17 1.53
C GLY A 148 -13.52 10.78 1.37
N ILE A 149 -14.11 9.77 2.01
CA ILE A 149 -13.59 8.40 1.90
C ILE A 149 -13.78 7.82 0.48
N GLY A 150 -14.85 8.21 -0.22
CA GLY A 150 -15.09 7.87 -1.62
C GLY A 150 -14.00 8.37 -2.56
N ILE A 151 -13.46 9.57 -2.31
CA ILE A 151 -12.31 10.12 -3.04
C ILE A 151 -11.08 9.24 -2.82
N ARG A 152 -10.77 8.83 -1.58
CA ARG A 152 -9.64 7.96 -1.26
C ARG A 152 -9.72 6.62 -1.98
N TRP A 153 -10.89 5.99 -2.00
CA TRP A 153 -11.12 4.76 -2.73
C TRP A 153 -10.99 4.92 -4.25
N ARG A 154 -11.37 6.07 -4.79
CA ARG A 154 -11.20 6.37 -6.22
C ARG A 154 -9.73 6.51 -6.54
N GLN A 155 -8.97 7.31 -5.79
CA GLN A 155 -7.52 7.49 -5.94
C GLN A 155 -6.78 6.15 -5.87
N TYR A 156 -7.15 5.29 -4.91
CA TYR A 156 -6.62 3.92 -4.81
C TYR A 156 -6.86 3.12 -6.10
N ARG A 157 -8.08 3.12 -6.61
CA ARG A 157 -8.38 2.39 -7.86
C ARG A 157 -7.63 2.93 -9.06
N GLU A 158 -7.51 4.23 -9.16
CA GLU A 158 -6.83 4.91 -10.28
C GLU A 158 -5.32 4.64 -10.30
N ILE A 159 -4.64 4.75 -9.17
CA ILE A 159 -3.19 4.47 -9.11
C ILE A 159 -2.88 3.00 -9.38
N TRP A 160 -3.73 2.07 -8.92
CA TRP A 160 -3.54 0.65 -9.20
C TRP A 160 -3.91 0.27 -10.63
N ALA A 161 -4.95 0.87 -11.21
CA ALA A 161 -5.25 0.73 -12.64
C ALA A 161 -4.11 1.25 -13.52
N TYR A 162 -3.44 2.33 -13.10
CA TYR A 162 -2.24 2.83 -13.77
C TYR A 162 -1.05 1.86 -13.63
N ALA A 163 -0.78 1.37 -12.43
CA ALA A 163 0.37 0.50 -12.16
C ALA A 163 0.26 -0.86 -12.86
N GLU A 164 -0.94 -1.45 -12.89
CA GLU A 164 -1.21 -2.78 -13.44
C GLU A 164 -1.74 -2.77 -14.87
N GLY A 165 -2.13 -1.60 -15.38
CA GLY A 165 -2.73 -1.47 -16.71
C GLY A 165 -1.72 -1.67 -17.84
N GLU A 166 -2.25 -1.99 -19.03
CA GLU A 166 -1.49 -2.22 -20.26
C GLU A 166 -1.48 -0.99 -21.19
N SER A 167 -2.04 0.13 -20.74
CA SER A 167 -2.05 1.37 -21.49
C SER A 167 -0.73 2.11 -21.36
N CYS A 168 -0.35 2.88 -22.40
CA CYS A 168 0.81 3.77 -22.33
C CYS A 168 0.76 4.63 -21.06
N ARG A 169 1.83 4.59 -20.23
CA ARG A 169 1.91 5.29 -18.93
C ARG A 169 1.69 6.80 -19.09
N ARG A 170 2.30 7.39 -20.11
CA ARG A 170 2.16 8.82 -20.36
C ARG A 170 0.74 9.21 -20.78
N THR A 171 0.13 8.42 -21.67
CA THR A 171 -1.26 8.65 -22.08
C THR A 171 -2.23 8.52 -20.89
N ALA A 172 -2.02 7.54 -20.01
CA ALA A 172 -2.84 7.37 -18.82
C ALA A 172 -2.76 8.58 -17.88
N ILE A 173 -1.57 9.12 -17.65
CA ILE A 173 -1.38 10.35 -16.83
C ILE A 173 -2.03 11.56 -17.51
N LEU A 174 -1.78 11.79 -18.81
CA LEU A 174 -2.36 12.92 -19.53
C LEU A 174 -3.88 12.90 -19.46
N ARG A 175 -4.50 11.75 -19.71
CA ARG A 175 -5.96 11.57 -19.61
C ARG A 175 -6.51 11.81 -18.21
N HIS A 176 -5.78 11.39 -17.18
CA HIS A 176 -6.18 11.66 -15.79
C HIS A 176 -6.28 13.16 -15.50
N PHE A 177 -5.38 13.97 -16.08
CA PHE A 177 -5.39 15.42 -15.96
C PHE A 177 -6.24 16.13 -17.05
N GLY A 178 -7.03 15.38 -17.82
CA GLY A 178 -7.94 15.94 -18.83
C GLY A 178 -7.26 16.28 -20.18
N ASP A 179 -6.01 15.93 -20.37
CA ASP A 179 -5.31 16.08 -21.65
C ASP A 179 -5.50 14.82 -22.50
N HIS A 180 -6.20 14.97 -23.61
CA HIS A 180 -6.49 13.88 -24.55
C HIS A 180 -5.53 13.88 -25.77
N SER A 181 -4.46 14.67 -25.74
CA SER A 181 -3.43 14.68 -26.79
C SER A 181 -2.71 13.33 -26.85
N THR A 182 -2.28 12.95 -28.05
CA THR A 182 -1.47 11.75 -28.23
C THR A 182 0.00 12.11 -27.99
N PRO A 183 0.71 11.46 -27.06
CA PRO A 183 2.12 11.72 -26.86
C PRO A 183 2.91 11.36 -28.13
N VAL A 184 3.64 12.30 -28.66
CA VAL A 184 4.53 12.08 -29.81
C VAL A 184 5.94 11.79 -29.27
N THR A 185 6.18 10.57 -28.80
CA THR A 185 7.53 10.15 -28.41
C THR A 185 7.69 8.65 -28.61
N ASP A 186 8.70 8.26 -29.36
CA ASP A 186 9.13 6.89 -29.54
C ASP A 186 9.62 6.32 -28.24
N ASN A 187 9.93 5.95 -27.44
CA ASN A 187 10.52 5.53 -26.15
C ASN A 187 9.89 6.18 -24.91
N CYS A 188 8.57 6.14 -24.81
CA CYS A 188 7.93 6.91 -23.76
C CYS A 188 7.74 6.13 -22.44
N CYS A 189 7.56 4.82 -22.44
CA CYS A 189 7.36 4.04 -21.21
C CYS A 189 7.56 2.52 -21.42
N ASP A 190 7.53 1.77 -20.32
CA ASP A 190 7.66 0.30 -20.27
C ASP A 190 6.59 -0.49 -21.05
N ILE A 191 5.46 0.14 -21.35
CA ILE A 191 4.42 -0.49 -22.18
C ILE A 191 4.71 -0.28 -23.66
N CYS A 192 5.17 0.92 -24.05
CA CYS A 192 5.54 1.21 -25.44
C CYS A 192 6.84 0.52 -25.84
N VAL A 193 7.76 0.37 -24.89
CA VAL A 193 9.09 -0.25 -25.07
C VAL A 193 9.34 -1.21 -23.92
N PRO A 194 8.95 -2.48 -24.06
CA PRO A 194 9.07 -3.49 -22.99
C PRO A 194 10.49 -3.66 -22.43
N GLU A 195 11.51 -3.41 -23.24
CA GLU A 195 12.93 -3.49 -22.88
C GLU A 195 13.31 -2.43 -21.82
N MET A 196 12.49 -1.37 -21.65
CA MET A 196 12.68 -0.38 -20.59
C MET A 196 12.26 -0.87 -19.21
N ARG A 197 11.58 -2.01 -19.10
CA ARG A 197 11.21 -2.58 -17.80
C ARG A 197 12.47 -2.94 -17.03
N PRO A 198 12.59 -2.50 -15.77
CA PRO A 198 13.65 -3.01 -14.92
C PRO A 198 13.46 -4.51 -14.74
N ILE A 199 14.32 -5.29 -15.34
CA ILE A 199 14.39 -6.74 -15.09
C ILE A 199 15.23 -6.88 -13.82
N ALA A 200 14.68 -7.49 -12.77
CA ALA A 200 15.50 -7.90 -11.65
C ALA A 200 16.60 -8.84 -12.18
N PRO A 201 17.87 -8.60 -11.83
CA PRO A 201 18.92 -9.51 -12.26
C PRO A 201 18.55 -10.93 -11.79
N PRO A 202 18.78 -11.95 -12.63
CA PRO A 202 18.55 -13.33 -12.21
C PRO A 202 19.39 -13.60 -10.94
N LEU A 203 18.84 -14.41 -10.04
CA LEU A 203 19.59 -14.83 -8.86
C LEU A 203 20.87 -15.56 -9.30
N ALA A 204 21.97 -15.29 -8.61
CA ALA A 204 23.22 -15.96 -8.89
C ALA A 204 23.06 -17.50 -8.77
N PRO A 205 23.73 -18.31 -9.59
CA PRO A 205 23.59 -19.77 -9.58
C PRO A 205 23.77 -20.37 -8.17
N GLU A 206 24.74 -19.88 -7.41
CA GLU A 206 25.02 -20.34 -6.05
C GLU A 206 23.86 -20.06 -5.08
N VAL A 207 23.17 -18.91 -5.28
CA VAL A 207 21.97 -18.55 -4.49
C VAL A 207 20.80 -19.46 -4.86
N LEU A 208 20.65 -19.80 -6.14
CA LEU A 208 19.61 -20.73 -6.60
C LEU A 208 19.85 -22.15 -6.08
N GLU A 209 21.08 -22.65 -6.11
CA GLU A 209 21.44 -23.98 -5.57
C GLU A 209 21.17 -24.04 -4.06
N SER A 210 21.59 -23.04 -3.31
CA SER A 210 21.34 -22.95 -1.88
C SER A 210 19.84 -22.87 -1.56
N LEU A 211 19.05 -22.15 -2.38
CA LEU A 211 17.60 -22.08 -2.25
C LEU A 211 16.93 -23.41 -2.59
N ASP A 212 17.38 -24.09 -3.64
CA ASP A 212 16.88 -25.43 -4.00
C ASP A 212 17.07 -26.43 -2.87
N ASP A 213 18.27 -26.47 -2.30
CA ASP A 213 18.59 -27.35 -1.18
C ASP A 213 17.71 -27.06 0.04
N ALA A 214 17.47 -25.78 0.35
CA ALA A 214 16.58 -25.37 1.41
C ALA A 214 15.12 -25.78 1.13
N ILE A 215 14.63 -25.61 -0.11
CA ILE A 215 13.31 -26.05 -0.55
C ILE A 215 13.17 -27.57 -0.40
N PHE A 216 14.12 -28.34 -0.92
CA PHE A 216 14.10 -29.80 -0.80
C PHE A 216 14.19 -30.27 0.63
N SER A 217 14.97 -29.60 1.48
CA SER A 217 15.05 -29.89 2.91
C SER A 217 13.69 -29.73 3.59
N VAL A 218 13.01 -28.59 3.37
CA VAL A 218 11.65 -28.37 3.92
C VAL A 218 10.69 -29.45 3.46
N ILE A 219 10.68 -29.81 2.17
CA ILE A 219 9.72 -30.78 1.63
C ILE A 219 9.96 -32.19 2.18
N ARG A 220 11.22 -32.56 2.43
CA ARG A 220 11.60 -33.87 2.99
C ARG A 220 11.35 -33.97 4.48
N THR A 221 11.53 -32.89 5.25
CA THR A 221 11.54 -32.93 6.71
C THR A 221 10.25 -32.44 7.36
N ALA A 222 9.45 -31.62 6.67
CA ALA A 222 8.21 -31.10 7.23
C ALA A 222 7.16 -32.19 7.48
N GLN A 223 6.70 -32.29 8.73
CA GLN A 223 5.61 -33.17 9.16
C GLN A 223 4.55 -32.32 9.90
N PRO A 224 3.32 -32.31 9.40
CA PRO A 224 2.80 -32.90 8.17
C PRO A 224 3.36 -32.24 6.89
N SER A 225 3.32 -32.96 5.77
CA SER A 225 3.81 -32.45 4.48
C SER A 225 3.19 -31.12 4.09
N VAL A 226 3.96 -30.27 3.45
CA VAL A 226 3.59 -28.88 3.12
C VAL A 226 3.26 -28.67 1.64
N GLY A 227 2.43 -27.65 1.39
CA GLY A 227 2.21 -27.11 0.03
C GLY A 227 3.08 -25.89 -0.23
N ARG A 228 2.98 -25.32 -1.45
CA ARG A 228 3.76 -24.17 -1.94
C ARG A 228 3.86 -23.03 -0.94
N THR A 229 2.72 -22.47 -0.53
CA THR A 229 2.66 -21.31 0.37
C THR A 229 3.28 -21.59 1.74
N SER A 230 3.06 -22.79 2.30
CA SER A 230 3.65 -23.16 3.59
C SER A 230 5.16 -23.38 3.49
N CYS A 231 5.66 -23.92 2.37
CA CYS A 231 7.08 -24.04 2.10
C CYS A 231 7.75 -22.66 2.08
N VAL A 232 7.19 -21.72 1.34
CA VAL A 232 7.65 -20.32 1.29
C VAL A 232 7.63 -19.69 2.68
N GLU A 233 6.56 -19.90 3.45
CA GLU A 233 6.42 -19.34 4.79
C GLU A 233 7.49 -19.87 5.75
N ILE A 234 7.79 -21.16 5.72
CA ILE A 234 8.84 -21.78 6.53
C ILE A 234 10.21 -21.19 6.17
N LEU A 235 10.56 -21.17 4.88
CA LEU A 235 11.84 -20.66 4.40
C LEU A 235 12.05 -19.18 4.71
N HIS A 236 10.98 -18.39 4.70
CA HIS A 236 11.04 -16.97 5.03
C HIS A 236 11.03 -16.67 6.54
N GLY A 237 10.77 -17.66 7.41
CA GLY A 237 10.69 -17.47 8.86
C GLY A 237 9.35 -16.91 9.34
N GLY A 238 8.25 -17.33 8.72
CA GLY A 238 6.90 -16.94 9.12
C GLY A 238 6.53 -17.43 10.52
N ARG A 239 5.66 -16.68 11.23
CA ARG A 239 5.23 -16.95 12.61
C ARG A 239 3.72 -17.24 12.72
N SER A 240 3.10 -17.79 11.68
CA SER A 240 1.67 -18.11 11.70
C SER A 240 1.35 -19.21 12.72
N LYS A 241 0.08 -19.27 13.14
CA LYS A 241 -0.41 -20.37 14.01
C LYS A 241 -0.06 -21.75 13.45
N LYS A 242 -0.09 -21.91 12.13
CA LYS A 242 0.24 -23.16 11.45
C LYS A 242 1.71 -23.55 11.62
N ILE A 243 2.63 -22.59 11.56
CA ILE A 243 4.07 -22.83 11.79
C ILE A 243 4.28 -23.34 13.21
N GLN A 244 3.69 -22.67 14.20
CA GLN A 244 3.82 -23.03 15.62
C GLN A 244 3.18 -24.38 15.95
N GLN A 245 1.93 -24.61 15.48
CA GLN A 245 1.20 -25.86 15.75
C GLN A 245 1.87 -27.11 15.19
N ASN A 246 2.62 -26.99 14.11
CA ASN A 246 3.33 -28.12 13.48
C ASN A 246 4.83 -28.10 13.77
N SER A 247 5.31 -27.22 14.65
CA SER A 247 6.73 -27.07 15.02
C SER A 247 7.66 -26.90 13.82
N TYR A 248 7.19 -26.22 12.75
CA TYR A 248 7.99 -26.00 11.55
C TYR A 248 9.13 -24.98 11.79
N ASP A 249 9.05 -24.18 12.84
CA ASP A 249 10.10 -23.28 13.32
C ASP A 249 11.32 -24.04 13.88
N GLY A 250 11.18 -25.33 14.20
CA GLY A 250 12.29 -26.22 14.57
C GLY A 250 13.01 -26.90 13.40
N LEU A 251 12.55 -26.70 12.15
CA LEU A 251 13.21 -27.29 10.97
C LEU A 251 14.55 -26.62 10.68
N GLY A 252 15.57 -27.38 10.29
CA GLY A 252 16.89 -26.82 9.94
C GLY A 252 16.87 -25.80 8.81
N ALA A 253 15.89 -25.89 7.92
CA ALA A 253 15.70 -24.94 6.82
C ALA A 253 14.79 -23.76 7.19
N TYR A 254 14.29 -23.63 8.43
CA TYR A 254 13.47 -22.52 8.86
C TYR A 254 14.24 -21.19 8.79
N ALA A 255 13.60 -20.18 8.21
CA ALA A 255 14.17 -18.85 8.02
C ALA A 255 15.45 -18.74 7.18
N MET A 256 15.91 -19.82 6.51
CA MET A 256 17.13 -19.78 5.70
C MET A 256 17.08 -18.78 4.53
N ALA A 257 15.88 -18.52 3.99
CA ALA A 257 15.65 -17.53 2.94
C ALA A 257 14.94 -16.26 3.45
N SER A 258 15.10 -15.91 4.73
CA SER A 258 14.45 -14.73 5.35
C SER A 258 14.86 -13.39 4.73
N HIS A 259 16.05 -13.33 4.12
CA HIS A 259 16.59 -12.17 3.40
C HIS A 259 16.02 -12.02 1.97
N MET A 260 15.34 -13.04 1.45
CA MET A 260 14.77 -13.05 0.10
C MET A 260 13.31 -12.59 0.13
N ARG A 261 12.81 -12.09 -1.00
CA ARG A 261 11.38 -11.81 -1.15
C ARG A 261 10.58 -13.11 -1.24
N ARG A 262 9.44 -13.18 -0.57
CA ARG A 262 8.55 -14.36 -0.67
C ARG A 262 8.14 -14.71 -2.09
N ALA A 263 8.00 -13.69 -2.95
CA ALA A 263 7.69 -13.88 -4.37
C ALA A 263 8.80 -14.63 -5.12
N ASP A 264 10.07 -14.33 -4.85
CA ASP A 264 11.21 -14.99 -5.49
C ASP A 264 11.33 -16.45 -5.05
N ILE A 265 11.11 -16.72 -3.75
CA ILE A 265 11.06 -18.08 -3.22
C ILE A 265 9.90 -18.86 -3.88
N LEU A 266 8.73 -18.25 -4.01
CA LEU A 266 7.57 -18.88 -4.63
C LEU A 266 7.80 -19.16 -6.11
N ALA A 267 8.35 -18.20 -6.85
CA ALA A 267 8.69 -18.36 -8.25
C ALA A 267 9.67 -19.54 -8.45
N ARG A 268 10.67 -19.69 -7.56
CA ARG A 268 11.59 -20.82 -7.62
C ARG A 268 10.91 -22.16 -7.34
N VAL A 269 10.00 -22.21 -6.36
CA VAL A 269 9.19 -23.43 -6.10
C VAL A 269 8.36 -23.79 -7.33
N ASP A 270 7.75 -22.81 -8.01
CA ASP A 270 6.96 -23.04 -9.22
C ASP A 270 7.81 -23.51 -10.39
N GLU A 271 8.98 -22.92 -10.59
CA GLU A 271 9.96 -23.37 -11.60
C GLU A 271 10.44 -24.81 -11.36
N LEU A 272 10.66 -25.18 -10.09
CA LEU A 272 11.02 -26.57 -9.75
C LEU A 272 9.87 -27.56 -10.01
N ILE A 273 8.62 -27.12 -9.94
CA ILE A 273 7.47 -27.92 -10.34
C ILE A 273 7.39 -28.04 -11.87
N GLU A 274 7.57 -26.95 -12.60
CA GLU A 274 7.54 -26.91 -14.06
C GLU A 274 8.67 -27.76 -14.68
N THR A 275 9.85 -27.72 -14.08
CA THR A 275 11.01 -28.53 -14.51
C THR A 275 10.95 -29.98 -14.05
N GLY A 276 9.90 -30.39 -13.33
CA GLY A 276 9.70 -31.76 -12.88
C GLY A 276 10.61 -32.20 -11.72
N ARG A 277 11.33 -31.28 -11.07
CA ARG A 277 12.14 -31.59 -9.86
C ARG A 277 11.28 -31.69 -8.61
N LEU A 278 10.12 -31.03 -8.62
CA LEU A 278 9.06 -31.17 -7.63
C LEU A 278 7.77 -31.63 -8.31
N SER A 279 6.94 -32.33 -7.57
CA SER A 279 5.57 -32.63 -7.97
C SER A 279 4.59 -32.12 -6.92
N SER A 280 3.38 -31.75 -7.38
CA SER A 280 2.31 -31.32 -6.51
C SER A 280 1.20 -32.38 -6.50
N THR A 281 0.73 -32.79 -5.34
CA THR A 281 -0.41 -33.70 -5.23
C THR A 281 -1.70 -32.97 -5.65
N GLY A 282 -2.67 -33.70 -6.19
CA GLY A 282 -3.98 -33.14 -6.47
C GLY A 282 -4.79 -32.86 -5.20
N GLY A 283 -6.00 -32.26 -5.39
CA GLY A 283 -6.98 -32.01 -4.34
C GLY A 283 -7.01 -30.59 -3.81
N LYS A 284 -7.89 -30.35 -2.81
CA LYS A 284 -8.16 -29.00 -2.26
C LYS A 284 -6.94 -28.36 -1.56
N PHE A 285 -6.02 -29.17 -1.05
CA PHE A 285 -4.81 -28.72 -0.35
C PHE A 285 -3.58 -29.47 -0.87
N PRO A 286 -3.08 -29.10 -2.06
CA PRO A 286 -1.97 -29.81 -2.69
C PRO A 286 -0.68 -29.74 -1.85
N LYS A 287 0.04 -30.87 -1.80
CA LYS A 287 1.30 -31.04 -1.10
C LYS A 287 2.43 -31.21 -2.07
N LEU A 288 3.63 -30.72 -1.72
CA LEU A 288 4.82 -30.86 -2.52
C LEU A 288 5.52 -32.20 -2.20
N LYS A 289 6.12 -32.79 -3.23
CA LYS A 289 7.00 -33.98 -3.15
C LYS A 289 8.23 -33.76 -4.01
N VAL A 290 9.37 -34.19 -3.54
CA VAL A 290 10.60 -34.22 -4.34
C VAL A 290 10.50 -35.38 -5.33
N VAL A 291 10.77 -35.12 -6.60
CA VAL A 291 10.86 -36.16 -7.63
C VAL A 291 12.30 -36.67 -7.66
N PRO A 292 12.54 -37.98 -7.42
CA PRO A 292 13.86 -38.54 -7.54
C PRO A 292 14.37 -38.37 -8.99
N GLN A 293 15.53 -37.77 -9.16
CA GLN A 293 16.18 -37.77 -10.46
C GLN A 293 16.78 -39.17 -10.66
N SER A 294 16.29 -39.89 -11.66
CA SER A 294 17.01 -41.09 -12.13
C SER A 294 18.41 -40.66 -12.56
N PRO A 295 19.48 -41.33 -12.14
CA PRO A 295 20.79 -41.05 -12.68
C PRO A 295 20.72 -41.24 -14.19
N ALA A 296 20.96 -40.15 -14.94
CA ALA A 296 21.09 -40.24 -16.39
C ALA A 296 22.17 -41.28 -16.69
N LEU A 297 21.80 -42.29 -17.44
CA LEU A 297 22.75 -43.19 -18.05
C LEU A 297 23.75 -42.32 -18.86
N ALA A 298 24.94 -42.16 -18.30
CA ALA A 298 26.06 -41.63 -19.05
C ALA A 298 26.35 -42.63 -20.20
N ALA A 299 26.03 -42.21 -21.40
CA ALA A 299 26.46 -42.85 -22.62
C ALA A 299 27.37 -41.90 -23.37
#